data_f1869ad71d3a53c242ad0825dd32992a
#
_entry.id   f1869ad71d3a53c242ad0825dd32992a
#
_cell.length_a   1.000
_cell.length_b   1.000
_cell.length_c   1.000
_cell.angle_alpha   90.00
_cell.angle_beta   90.00
_cell.angle_gamma   90.00
#
_symmetry.space_group_name_H-M   'P 1'
#
loop_
_entity.id
_entity.type
_entity.pdbx_description
1 polymer ?
#
loop_
_entity_poly.entity_id
_entity_poly.type
_entity_poly.pdbx_seq_one_letter_code
_entity_poly.pdbx_strand_id
1 'polypeptide(L)'
;MKLIKLIVLSLLLGGCSAGDFSDQNQVQPSSPSKIEDSTHKDSKGIMNFLLIGSDSRGEPQSFSDAIIIAQYVPKEGNIKLISLMRDSYVKIPGHPKGYDKLNMAYFIGGNELLKKTINDNFGIKVDHSVSIDFEGFANFIDLIAPEGITVNVSQKMIDDFNMKVKPGENALKGRELLKYVRFRHDDESDFGRVRRQQEVLVKVKEQLRNKFSHFESLAALPDFVDQGLNHVESDMEKGEILSVLSKLVFYPVKNIDSLRIPVQNSYVNKTYPHSGAVLEINLEENREALKDFLLKPSPVNREYNY
;
A
#
# COMPACT_ATOMS: atom_id res chain seq x y z
N MET A 1 34.15 -19.02 22.16
CA MET A 1 34.73 -20.19 21.48
C MET A 1 34.05 -20.27 20.14
N LYS A 2 34.73 -19.77 19.16
CA LYS A 2 35.36 -20.49 18.02
C LYS A 2 34.35 -21.08 17.08
N LEU A 3 34.29 -20.43 16.00
CA LEU A 3 34.74 -20.82 14.63
C LEU A 3 33.70 -21.64 13.88
N ILE A 4 33.16 -21.08 12.79
CA ILE A 4 33.44 -21.63 11.47
C ILE A 4 33.32 -20.45 10.48
N LYS A 5 34.49 -20.08 9.99
CA LYS A 5 34.73 -19.27 8.81
C LYS A 5 34.66 -20.18 7.59
N LEU A 6 34.28 -19.59 6.49
CA LEU A 6 34.71 -19.90 5.12
C LEU A 6 34.23 -21.20 4.49
N ILE A 7 33.32 -21.10 3.51
CA ILE A 7 33.60 -21.59 2.15
C ILE A 7 32.90 -20.63 1.20
N VAL A 8 33.73 -19.76 0.63
CA VAL A 8 33.44 -19.00 -0.59
C VAL A 8 34.29 -19.63 -1.67
N LEU A 9 33.78 -19.65 -2.86
CA LEU A 9 34.54 -19.68 -4.10
C LEU A 9 34.65 -21.04 -4.78
N SER A 10 34.11 -21.02 -5.91
CA SER A 10 34.45 -21.68 -7.17
C SER A 10 33.28 -22.42 -7.80
N LEU A 11 32.83 -21.85 -8.90
CA LEU A 11 32.76 -22.51 -10.21
C LEU A 11 32.20 -21.51 -11.24
N LEU A 12 33.18 -20.82 -11.85
CA LEU A 12 33.06 -20.27 -13.19
C LEU A 12 33.48 -21.39 -14.18
N LEU A 13 32.90 -21.32 -15.36
CA LEU A 13 33.35 -21.88 -16.62
C LEU A 13 32.60 -23.07 -17.23
N GLY A 14 32.14 -22.80 -18.42
CA GLY A 14 31.96 -23.74 -19.52
C GLY A 14 30.50 -24.05 -19.86
N GLY A 15 30.01 -23.80 -21.02
CA GLY A 15 30.47 -23.79 -22.33
C GLY A 15 29.30 -23.64 -23.32
N CYS A 16 29.56 -23.02 -24.42
CA CYS A 16 28.70 -22.89 -25.60
C CYS A 16 28.36 -24.24 -26.24
N SER A 17 27.16 -24.39 -26.78
CA SER A 17 26.99 -25.11 -28.05
C SER A 17 25.74 -24.63 -28.77
N ALA A 18 25.93 -24.24 -29.98
CA ALA A 18 24.95 -23.90 -31.00
C ALA A 18 24.37 -25.15 -31.66
N GLY A 19 23.16 -25.05 -32.18
CA GLY A 19 22.54 -26.09 -32.99
C GLY A 19 21.28 -25.58 -33.66
N ASP A 20 21.37 -25.50 -34.97
CA ASP A 20 20.53 -24.85 -35.98
C ASP A 20 19.24 -25.61 -36.38
N PHE A 21 18.33 -24.86 -37.02
CA PHE A 21 17.34 -25.19 -38.08
C PHE A 21 16.12 -26.09 -37.75
N SER A 22 14.92 -25.64 -37.97
CA SER A 22 14.23 -25.54 -39.26
C SER A 22 12.80 -25.02 -39.16
N ASP A 23 12.48 -24.27 -40.15
CA ASP A 23 11.26 -23.71 -40.67
C ASP A 23 10.10 -24.74 -40.82
N GLN A 24 8.86 -24.35 -40.42
CA GLN A 24 7.66 -24.70 -41.18
C GLN A 24 6.47 -23.81 -40.82
N ASN A 25 6.01 -23.08 -41.82
CA ASN A 25 4.77 -22.35 -41.91
C ASN A 25 3.56 -23.26 -41.69
N GLN A 26 2.65 -22.91 -40.74
CA GLN A 26 1.23 -23.21 -40.88
C GLN A 26 0.37 -22.02 -40.40
N VAL A 27 -0.42 -21.51 -41.33
CA VAL A 27 -1.46 -20.52 -41.16
C VAL A 27 -2.65 -21.19 -40.52
N GLN A 28 -3.12 -20.66 -39.36
CA GLN A 28 -4.47 -20.97 -38.85
C GLN A 28 -5.15 -19.72 -38.26
N PRO A 29 -6.51 -19.70 -38.20
CA PRO A 29 -7.30 -18.47 -38.31
C PRO A 29 -7.45 -17.69 -36.99
N SER A 30 -7.64 -16.40 -37.16
CA SER A 30 -7.85 -15.35 -36.15
C SER A 30 -8.94 -15.67 -35.13
N SER A 31 -8.55 -15.79 -33.86
CA SER A 31 -9.39 -15.64 -32.68
C SER A 31 -9.27 -14.22 -32.11
N PRO A 32 -10.29 -13.70 -31.41
CA PRO A 32 -10.37 -12.30 -31.06
C PRO A 32 -9.24 -11.84 -30.15
N SER A 33 -8.71 -10.68 -30.47
CA SER A 33 -7.60 -10.02 -29.81
C SER A 33 -7.76 -9.98 -28.29
N LYS A 34 -7.01 -10.81 -27.57
CA LYS A 34 -6.57 -10.51 -26.21
C LYS A 34 -5.80 -9.18 -26.28
N ILE A 35 -6.25 -8.20 -25.52
CA ILE A 35 -5.44 -7.02 -25.21
C ILE A 35 -4.18 -7.55 -24.56
N GLU A 36 -3.10 -7.60 -25.33
CA GLU A 36 -1.79 -7.97 -24.82
C GLU A 36 -1.38 -6.94 -23.76
N ASP A 37 -1.06 -7.47 -22.61
CA ASP A 37 -0.46 -6.86 -21.46
C ASP A 37 0.88 -6.17 -21.82
N SER A 38 0.78 -4.97 -22.40
CA SER A 38 1.95 -4.18 -22.81
C SER A 38 2.67 -3.48 -21.66
N THR A 39 2.27 -3.74 -20.40
CA THR A 39 2.85 -3.11 -19.20
C THR A 39 3.99 -3.93 -18.56
N HIS A 40 4.34 -5.10 -19.10
CA HIS A 40 5.31 -6.02 -18.45
C HIS A 40 6.72 -6.06 -19.05
N LYS A 41 7.08 -5.14 -19.97
CA LYS A 41 8.39 -5.27 -20.64
C LYS A 41 9.62 -4.77 -19.87
N ASP A 42 9.47 -4.01 -18.75
CA ASP A 42 10.62 -3.53 -17.95
C ASP A 42 10.40 -3.55 -16.41
N SER A 43 9.53 -4.38 -15.89
CA SER A 43 9.17 -4.45 -14.47
C SER A 43 10.20 -5.11 -13.55
N LYS A 44 11.47 -5.21 -13.96
CA LYS A 44 12.54 -5.75 -13.09
C LYS A 44 12.71 -4.88 -11.85
N GLY A 45 11.99 -5.25 -10.77
CA GLY A 45 12.15 -4.70 -9.44
C GLY A 45 11.02 -3.79 -8.94
N ILE A 46 9.94 -3.58 -9.70
CA ILE A 46 8.73 -2.90 -9.18
C ILE A 46 7.97 -3.87 -8.27
N MET A 47 7.55 -3.39 -7.09
CA MET A 47 6.78 -4.17 -6.12
C MET A 47 5.54 -3.40 -5.71
N ASN A 48 4.37 -4.05 -5.74
CA ASN A 48 3.09 -3.49 -5.33
C ASN A 48 2.66 -4.13 -4.00
N PHE A 49 2.66 -3.33 -2.94
CA PHE A 49 2.20 -3.73 -1.61
C PHE A 49 0.79 -3.22 -1.38
N LEU A 50 -0.11 -4.07 -0.91
CA LEU A 50 -1.44 -3.69 -0.45
C LEU A 50 -1.40 -3.50 1.06
N LEU A 51 -1.57 -2.25 1.49
CA LEU A 51 -1.65 -1.86 2.89
C LEU A 51 -3.13 -1.78 3.28
N ILE A 52 -3.53 -2.53 4.31
CA ILE A 52 -4.91 -2.66 4.75
C ILE A 52 -5.00 -2.23 6.21
N GLY A 53 -5.83 -1.22 6.49
CA GLY A 53 -6.23 -0.88 7.85
C GLY A 53 -7.61 -1.44 8.13
N SER A 54 -7.74 -2.32 9.13
CA SER A 54 -9.01 -2.98 9.47
C SER A 54 -9.50 -2.60 10.87
N ASP A 55 -10.82 -2.66 11.08
CA ASP A 55 -11.47 -2.53 12.38
C ASP A 55 -11.90 -3.93 12.87
N SER A 56 -10.94 -4.74 13.31
CA SER A 56 -11.23 -6.11 13.73
C SER A 56 -11.95 -6.19 15.09
N ARG A 57 -11.71 -5.24 15.99
CA ARG A 57 -12.27 -5.23 17.38
C ARG A 57 -12.35 -6.61 18.03
N GLY A 58 -11.47 -7.55 17.62
CA GLY A 58 -11.50 -8.93 18.06
C GLY A 58 -12.49 -9.82 17.33
N GLU A 59 -13.19 -9.34 16.30
CA GLU A 59 -14.07 -10.13 15.46
C GLU A 59 -13.30 -10.86 14.35
N PRO A 60 -13.70 -12.11 14.00
CA PRO A 60 -13.03 -12.88 12.95
C PRO A 60 -13.14 -12.27 11.55
N GLN A 61 -14.18 -11.46 11.33
CA GLN A 61 -14.45 -10.75 10.09
C GLN A 61 -14.47 -9.26 10.36
N SER A 62 -13.71 -8.51 9.61
CA SER A 62 -13.65 -7.05 9.74
C SER A 62 -13.68 -6.39 8.37
N PHE A 63 -14.13 -5.13 8.35
CA PHE A 63 -14.06 -4.32 7.14
C PHE A 63 -12.70 -3.63 7.05
N SER A 64 -12.19 -3.50 5.82
CA SER A 64 -11.05 -2.63 5.56
C SER A 64 -11.49 -1.17 5.50
N ASP A 65 -10.96 -0.35 6.39
CA ASP A 65 -11.22 1.09 6.46
C ASP A 65 -10.21 1.91 5.65
N ALA A 66 -9.00 1.40 5.50
CA ALA A 66 -7.95 1.91 4.62
C ALA A 66 -7.53 0.82 3.65
N ILE A 67 -7.48 1.16 2.35
CA ILE A 67 -7.05 0.28 1.27
C ILE A 67 -6.08 1.10 0.43
N ILE A 68 -4.78 0.85 0.59
CA ILE A 68 -3.73 1.65 -0.06
C ILE A 68 -2.76 0.73 -0.77
N ILE A 69 -2.51 0.98 -2.05
CA ILE A 69 -1.46 0.31 -2.80
C ILE A 69 -0.22 1.19 -2.75
N ALA A 70 0.89 0.64 -2.29
CA ALA A 70 2.19 1.26 -2.32
C ALA A 70 3.03 0.58 -3.40
N GLN A 71 3.22 1.24 -4.54
CA GLN A 71 4.14 0.79 -5.59
C GLN A 71 5.53 1.33 -5.28
N TYR A 72 6.47 0.44 -5.05
CA TYR A 72 7.89 0.76 -4.83
C TYR A 72 8.71 0.51 -6.09
N VAL A 73 9.43 1.53 -6.55
CA VAL A 73 10.33 1.49 -7.71
C VAL A 73 11.76 1.73 -7.24
N PRO A 74 12.52 0.67 -6.85
CA PRO A 74 13.84 0.79 -6.22
C PRO A 74 14.85 1.60 -7.03
N LYS A 75 14.91 1.39 -8.35
CA LYS A 75 15.85 2.08 -9.25
C LYS A 75 15.68 3.60 -9.25
N GLU A 76 14.46 4.06 -9.07
CA GLU A 76 14.13 5.49 -9.06
C GLU A 76 14.17 6.07 -7.64
N GLY A 77 14.07 5.22 -6.62
CA GLY A 77 13.89 5.63 -5.24
C GLY A 77 12.52 6.29 -5.02
N ASN A 78 11.48 5.83 -5.73
CA ASN A 78 10.15 6.41 -5.69
C ASN A 78 9.15 5.42 -5.08
N ILE A 79 8.19 5.97 -4.33
CA ILE A 79 6.98 5.26 -3.91
C ILE A 79 5.76 6.01 -4.47
N LYS A 80 4.83 5.27 -5.06
CA LYS A 80 3.53 5.78 -5.48
C LYS A 80 2.45 5.18 -4.60
N LEU A 81 1.73 6.03 -3.88
CA LEU A 81 0.63 5.64 -3.00
C LEU A 81 -0.70 5.82 -3.74
N ILE A 82 -1.47 4.75 -3.89
CA ILE A 82 -2.81 4.78 -4.48
C ILE A 82 -3.81 4.39 -3.40
N SER A 83 -4.57 5.36 -2.92
CA SER A 83 -5.65 5.13 -1.95
C SER A 83 -6.94 4.80 -2.68
N LEU A 84 -7.47 3.59 -2.48
CA LEU A 84 -8.75 3.16 -3.01
C LEU A 84 -9.82 3.41 -1.95
N MET A 85 -10.84 4.21 -2.28
CA MET A 85 -11.90 4.50 -1.33
C MET A 85 -12.74 3.24 -1.08
N ARG A 86 -12.93 2.89 0.19
CA ARG A 86 -13.58 1.66 0.65
C ARG A 86 -15.03 1.51 0.15
N ASP A 87 -15.73 2.63 -0.04
CA ASP A 87 -17.14 2.68 -0.49
C ASP A 87 -17.29 2.71 -2.03
N SER A 88 -16.17 2.57 -2.80
CA SER A 88 -16.20 2.43 -4.25
C SER A 88 -17.00 1.20 -4.64
N TYR A 89 -18.02 1.39 -5.50
CA TYR A 89 -18.89 0.32 -5.98
C TYR A 89 -18.24 -0.40 -7.15
N VAL A 90 -17.81 -1.64 -6.91
CA VAL A 90 -16.97 -2.42 -7.82
C VAL A 90 -17.50 -3.84 -7.98
N LYS A 91 -17.10 -4.51 -9.06
CA LYS A 91 -17.39 -5.93 -9.25
C LYS A 91 -16.53 -6.77 -8.30
N ILE A 92 -17.18 -7.62 -7.48
CA ILE A 92 -16.49 -8.54 -6.57
C ILE A 92 -16.65 -9.96 -7.09
N PRO A 93 -15.55 -10.67 -7.40
CA PRO A 93 -15.59 -12.05 -7.87
C PRO A 93 -16.32 -12.97 -6.88
N GLY A 94 -17.30 -13.73 -7.39
CA GLY A 94 -18.05 -14.68 -6.54
C GLY A 94 -19.15 -14.05 -5.65
N HIS A 95 -19.27 -12.71 -5.64
CA HIS A 95 -20.34 -12.06 -4.88
C HIS A 95 -21.71 -12.32 -5.51
N PRO A 96 -22.75 -12.73 -4.74
CA PRO A 96 -24.06 -13.10 -5.29
C PRO A 96 -24.77 -12.00 -6.10
N LYS A 97 -24.52 -10.72 -5.75
CA LYS A 97 -25.05 -9.55 -6.47
C LYS A 97 -24.09 -9.03 -7.55
N GLY A 98 -22.92 -9.62 -7.69
CA GLY A 98 -21.88 -9.21 -8.62
C GLY A 98 -21.11 -7.97 -8.20
N TYR A 99 -21.77 -6.95 -7.65
CA TYR A 99 -21.18 -5.66 -7.26
C TYR A 99 -21.49 -5.32 -5.80
N ASP A 100 -20.52 -4.73 -5.12
CA ASP A 100 -20.67 -4.13 -3.78
C ASP A 100 -19.53 -3.12 -3.52
N LYS A 101 -19.49 -2.55 -2.29
CA LYS A 101 -18.38 -1.74 -1.82
C LYS A 101 -17.06 -2.53 -1.86
N LEU A 102 -15.98 -1.86 -2.21
CA LEU A 102 -14.66 -2.48 -2.28
C LEU A 102 -14.26 -3.19 -0.96
N ASN A 103 -14.56 -2.58 0.19
CA ASN A 103 -14.25 -3.16 1.50
C ASN A 103 -15.03 -4.45 1.82
N MET A 104 -16.15 -4.71 1.11
CA MET A 104 -16.89 -5.96 1.23
C MET A 104 -16.05 -7.15 0.71
N ALA A 105 -15.17 -6.93 -0.28
CA ALA A 105 -14.26 -7.97 -0.75
C ALA A 105 -13.34 -8.46 0.37
N TYR A 106 -12.82 -7.55 1.20
CA TYR A 106 -12.01 -7.92 2.36
C TYR A 106 -12.84 -8.67 3.41
N PHE A 107 -14.04 -8.18 3.71
CA PHE A 107 -14.95 -8.81 4.68
C PHE A 107 -15.31 -10.25 4.30
N ILE A 108 -15.56 -10.52 3.00
CA ILE A 108 -16.00 -11.84 2.53
C ILE A 108 -14.83 -12.83 2.41
N GLY A 109 -13.69 -12.40 1.88
CA GLY A 109 -12.60 -13.29 1.48
C GLY A 109 -11.20 -12.78 1.82
N GLY A 110 -11.08 -11.84 2.76
CA GLY A 110 -9.78 -11.36 3.26
C GLY A 110 -8.90 -10.76 2.18
N ASN A 111 -7.59 -10.86 2.40
CA ASN A 111 -6.57 -10.30 1.52
C ASN A 111 -6.69 -10.83 0.08
N GLU A 112 -6.92 -12.11 -0.11
CA GLU A 112 -6.90 -12.75 -1.43
C GLU A 112 -8.06 -12.28 -2.32
N LEU A 113 -9.27 -12.20 -1.78
CA LEU A 113 -10.41 -11.69 -2.55
C LEU A 113 -10.28 -10.18 -2.82
N LEU A 114 -9.74 -9.42 -1.88
CA LEU A 114 -9.47 -8.01 -2.08
C LEU A 114 -8.41 -7.79 -3.17
N LYS A 115 -7.27 -8.51 -3.15
CA LYS A 115 -6.25 -8.46 -4.22
C LYS A 115 -6.85 -8.79 -5.58
N LYS A 116 -7.64 -9.89 -5.65
CA LYS A 116 -8.31 -10.28 -6.90
C LYS A 116 -9.28 -9.20 -7.38
N THR A 117 -10.08 -8.63 -6.48
CA THR A 117 -11.03 -7.56 -6.79
C THR A 117 -10.32 -6.32 -7.32
N ILE A 118 -9.19 -5.94 -6.71
CA ILE A 118 -8.35 -4.82 -7.16
C ILE A 118 -7.80 -5.10 -8.56
N ASN A 119 -7.26 -6.28 -8.80
CA ASN A 119 -6.73 -6.63 -10.12
C ASN A 119 -7.81 -6.62 -11.20
N ASP A 120 -8.98 -7.24 -10.94
CA ASP A 120 -10.05 -7.37 -11.91
C ASP A 120 -10.69 -6.01 -12.28
N ASN A 121 -10.78 -5.08 -11.31
CA ASN A 121 -11.37 -3.76 -11.54
C ASN A 121 -10.35 -2.71 -12.02
N PHE A 122 -9.16 -2.68 -11.45
CA PHE A 122 -8.20 -1.59 -11.69
C PHE A 122 -6.95 -2.03 -12.48
N GLY A 123 -6.78 -3.33 -12.75
CA GLY A 123 -5.64 -3.83 -13.51
C GLY A 123 -4.31 -3.81 -12.73
N ILE A 124 -4.36 -3.64 -11.41
CA ILE A 124 -3.15 -3.64 -10.58
C ILE A 124 -2.95 -5.02 -9.97
N LYS A 125 -1.87 -5.69 -10.37
CA LYS A 125 -1.41 -6.89 -9.70
C LYS A 125 -0.72 -6.52 -8.40
N VAL A 126 -1.22 -7.01 -7.28
CA VAL A 126 -0.62 -6.87 -5.95
C VAL A 126 0.32 -8.05 -5.71
N ASP A 127 1.57 -7.77 -5.31
CA ASP A 127 2.56 -8.79 -5.02
C ASP A 127 2.46 -9.27 -3.57
N HIS A 128 2.35 -8.34 -2.63
CA HIS A 128 2.27 -8.63 -1.19
C HIS A 128 1.19 -7.81 -0.51
N SER A 129 0.70 -8.31 0.63
CA SER A 129 -0.24 -7.59 1.49
C SER A 129 0.26 -7.48 2.92
N VAL A 130 -0.07 -6.35 3.53
CA VAL A 130 0.15 -6.06 4.94
C VAL A 130 -1.15 -5.54 5.53
N SER A 131 -1.69 -6.20 6.53
CA SER A 131 -2.87 -5.76 7.26
C SER A 131 -2.54 -5.40 8.70
N ILE A 132 -3.20 -4.37 9.20
CA ILE A 132 -3.02 -3.86 10.55
C ILE A 132 -4.39 -3.46 11.10
N ASP A 133 -4.69 -3.88 12.33
CA ASP A 133 -5.86 -3.43 13.05
C ASP A 133 -5.56 -2.18 13.89
N PHE A 134 -6.56 -1.69 14.62
CA PHE A 134 -6.42 -0.45 15.40
C PHE A 134 -5.41 -0.57 16.54
N GLU A 135 -5.35 -1.71 17.21
CA GLU A 135 -4.41 -1.93 18.31
C GLU A 135 -3.00 -2.12 17.76
N GLY A 136 -2.86 -2.92 16.72
CA GLY A 136 -1.61 -3.10 15.99
C GLY A 136 -1.07 -1.78 15.45
N PHE A 137 -1.93 -0.95 14.85
CA PHE A 137 -1.53 0.39 14.40
C PHE A 137 -0.97 1.23 15.54
N ALA A 138 -1.67 1.31 16.67
CA ALA A 138 -1.22 2.13 17.80
C ALA A 138 0.15 1.65 18.31
N ASN A 139 0.30 0.35 18.51
CA ASN A 139 1.54 -0.25 18.99
C ASN A 139 2.69 -0.13 17.98
N PHE A 140 2.40 -0.30 16.68
CA PHE A 140 3.39 -0.15 15.62
C PHE A 140 3.90 1.30 15.49
N ILE A 141 3.01 2.29 15.64
CA ILE A 141 3.42 3.70 15.68
C ILE A 141 4.31 3.97 16.88
N ASP A 142 3.96 3.48 18.07
CA ASP A 142 4.77 3.69 19.27
C ASP A 142 6.15 2.99 19.18
N LEU A 143 6.23 1.87 18.44
CA LEU A 143 7.50 1.19 18.13
C LEU A 143 8.40 2.01 17.19
N ILE A 144 7.80 2.62 16.16
CA ILE A 144 8.54 3.41 15.15
C ILE A 144 8.91 4.79 15.69
N ALA A 145 7.97 5.46 16.32
CA ALA A 145 8.04 6.84 16.75
C ALA A 145 7.64 6.97 18.23
N PRO A 146 8.50 6.55 19.17
CA PRO A 146 8.19 6.59 20.61
C PRO A 146 7.90 8.01 21.12
N GLU A 147 8.43 9.04 20.47
CA GLU A 147 8.12 10.45 20.76
C GLU A 147 6.87 10.96 20.07
N GLY A 148 6.23 10.14 19.23
CA GLY A 148 5.05 10.47 18.44
C GLY A 148 5.37 11.02 17.06
N ILE A 149 4.31 11.17 16.26
CA ILE A 149 4.36 11.75 14.91
C ILE A 149 3.69 13.13 14.95
N THR A 150 4.42 14.16 14.54
CA THR A 150 3.91 15.55 14.52
C THR A 150 2.88 15.72 13.40
N VAL A 151 1.66 16.12 13.77
CA VAL A 151 0.55 16.43 12.87
C VAL A 151 -0.21 17.65 13.35
N ASN A 152 -0.98 18.27 12.45
CA ASN A 152 -1.81 19.43 12.78
C ASN A 152 -3.21 18.98 13.20
N VAL A 153 -3.57 19.21 14.47
CA VAL A 153 -4.84 18.79 15.06
C VAL A 153 -5.80 19.97 15.11
N SER A 154 -6.99 19.83 14.52
CA SER A 154 -8.04 20.85 14.58
C SER A 154 -8.81 20.80 15.90
N GLN A 155 -9.44 21.94 16.30
CA GLN A 155 -10.32 21.96 17.46
C GLN A 155 -11.45 20.93 17.33
N LYS A 156 -12.01 20.77 16.14
CA LYS A 156 -13.09 19.79 15.87
C LYS A 156 -12.67 18.35 16.10
N MET A 157 -11.42 17.96 15.76
CA MET A 157 -10.88 16.63 16.11
C MET A 157 -10.81 16.43 17.62
N ILE A 158 -10.39 17.48 18.35
CA ILE A 158 -10.27 17.45 19.81
C ILE A 158 -11.64 17.21 20.43
N ASP A 159 -12.63 17.97 19.99
CA ASP A 159 -13.99 17.91 20.53
C ASP A 159 -14.65 16.54 20.22
N ASP A 160 -14.53 16.05 18.98
CA ASP A 160 -15.16 14.80 18.54
C ASP A 160 -14.57 13.55 19.20
N PHE A 161 -13.25 13.53 19.40
CA PHE A 161 -12.55 12.38 19.96
C PHE A 161 -12.08 12.55 21.41
N ASN A 162 -12.43 13.68 22.05
CA ASN A 162 -11.97 14.03 23.39
C ASN A 162 -10.43 13.86 23.49
N MET A 163 -9.70 14.45 22.55
CA MET A 163 -8.25 14.37 22.52
C MET A 163 -7.64 15.29 23.58
N LYS A 164 -6.59 14.80 24.27
CA LYS A 164 -5.94 15.58 25.34
C LYS A 164 -4.74 16.39 24.81
N VAL A 165 -4.98 17.16 23.77
CA VAL A 165 -3.99 18.02 23.11
C VAL A 165 -4.60 19.40 22.83
N LYS A 166 -3.78 20.36 22.39
CA LYS A 166 -4.25 21.70 21.97
C LYS A 166 -4.38 21.72 20.44
N PRO A 167 -5.19 22.63 19.88
CA PRO A 167 -5.20 22.85 18.42
C PRO A 167 -3.82 23.27 17.91
N GLY A 168 -3.48 22.82 16.69
CA GLY A 168 -2.22 23.09 16.05
C GLY A 168 -1.32 21.87 16.00
N GLU A 169 -0.01 22.07 15.87
CA GLU A 169 0.97 20.99 15.77
C GLU A 169 1.13 20.24 17.10
N ASN A 170 1.02 18.93 17.05
CA ASN A 170 1.19 18.03 18.18
C ASN A 170 1.91 16.74 17.75
N ALA A 171 2.84 16.26 18.57
CA ALA A 171 3.43 14.94 18.44
C ALA A 171 2.45 13.90 19.03
N LEU A 172 1.73 13.17 18.18
CA LEU A 172 0.75 12.20 18.59
C LEU A 172 1.34 10.79 18.64
N LYS A 173 1.18 10.12 19.77
CA LYS A 173 1.48 8.69 19.95
C LYS A 173 0.37 7.82 19.36
N GLY A 174 0.61 6.52 19.23
CA GLY A 174 -0.20 5.60 18.45
C GLY A 174 -1.71 5.72 18.63
N ARG A 175 -2.22 5.73 19.86
CA ARG A 175 -3.67 5.84 20.14
C ARG A 175 -4.25 7.20 19.73
N GLU A 176 -3.54 8.27 19.95
CA GLU A 176 -4.01 9.62 19.55
C GLU A 176 -3.87 9.79 18.03
N LEU A 177 -2.79 9.27 17.42
CA LEU A 177 -2.61 9.27 15.97
C LEU A 177 -3.70 8.43 15.27
N LEU A 178 -4.14 7.33 15.88
CA LEU A 178 -5.27 6.55 15.37
C LEU A 178 -6.56 7.39 15.28
N LYS A 179 -6.84 8.23 16.27
CA LYS A 179 -7.98 9.16 16.23
C LYS A 179 -7.83 10.13 15.04
N TYR A 180 -6.63 10.68 14.86
CA TYR A 180 -6.31 11.59 13.75
C TYR A 180 -6.58 10.96 12.38
N VAL A 181 -6.08 9.76 12.10
CA VAL A 181 -6.27 9.09 10.80
C VAL A 181 -7.68 8.54 10.57
N ARG A 182 -8.53 8.52 11.60
CA ARG A 182 -9.94 8.08 11.52
C ARG A 182 -10.94 9.23 11.44
N PHE A 183 -10.51 10.47 11.66
CA PHE A 183 -11.39 11.63 11.68
C PHE A 183 -12.05 11.88 10.31
N ARG A 184 -13.35 12.18 10.31
CA ARG A 184 -14.19 12.37 9.10
C ARG A 184 -15.22 13.49 9.18
N HIS A 185 -15.25 14.24 10.29
CA HIS A 185 -16.26 15.25 10.50
C HIS A 185 -15.85 16.67 10.07
N ASP A 186 -14.82 16.78 9.21
CA ASP A 186 -14.48 18.02 8.50
C ASP A 186 -15.25 18.15 7.18
N ASP A 187 -15.07 19.26 6.49
CA ASP A 187 -15.72 19.54 5.21
C ASP A 187 -15.28 18.56 4.10
N GLU A 188 -14.09 17.94 4.25
CA GLU A 188 -13.57 16.94 3.32
C GLU A 188 -14.09 15.54 3.60
N SER A 189 -14.68 15.28 4.81
CA SER A 189 -15.28 13.99 5.20
C SER A 189 -14.34 12.80 4.96
N ASP A 190 -14.74 11.82 4.15
CA ASP A 190 -13.94 10.62 3.87
C ASP A 190 -12.65 10.95 3.05
N PHE A 191 -12.68 11.99 2.26
CA PHE A 191 -11.51 12.45 1.49
C PHE A 191 -10.42 13.01 2.39
N GLY A 192 -10.80 13.78 3.42
CA GLY A 192 -9.88 14.28 4.44
C GLY A 192 -9.23 13.13 5.24
N ARG A 193 -9.98 12.07 5.52
CA ARG A 193 -9.44 10.85 6.14
C ARG A 193 -8.35 10.23 5.29
N VAL A 194 -8.60 10.03 3.98
CA VAL A 194 -7.61 9.47 3.05
C VAL A 194 -6.34 10.33 2.99
N ARG A 195 -6.47 11.64 2.93
CA ARG A 195 -5.33 12.57 2.93
C ARG A 195 -4.48 12.41 4.21
N ARG A 196 -5.13 12.36 5.39
CA ARG A 196 -4.43 12.14 6.67
C ARG A 196 -3.72 10.80 6.75
N GLN A 197 -4.31 9.74 6.20
CA GLN A 197 -3.66 8.43 6.10
C GLN A 197 -2.41 8.48 5.23
N GLN A 198 -2.46 9.16 4.07
CA GLN A 198 -1.30 9.35 3.20
C GLN A 198 -0.21 10.19 3.89
N GLU A 199 -0.59 11.28 4.57
CA GLU A 199 0.32 12.12 5.34
C GLU A 199 1.08 11.30 6.40
N VAL A 200 0.38 10.49 7.17
CA VAL A 200 0.99 9.65 8.21
C VAL A 200 1.94 8.62 7.59
N LEU A 201 1.62 8.01 6.44
CA LEU A 201 2.54 7.10 5.76
C LEU A 201 3.86 7.78 5.34
N VAL A 202 3.78 9.02 4.86
CA VAL A 202 4.99 9.80 4.54
C VAL A 202 5.83 10.05 5.79
N LYS A 203 5.19 10.43 6.90
CA LYS A 203 5.88 10.68 8.17
C LYS A 203 6.47 9.40 8.79
N VAL A 204 5.77 8.27 8.69
CA VAL A 204 6.28 6.94 9.09
C VAL A 204 7.55 6.59 8.32
N LYS A 205 7.59 6.80 6.98
CA LYS A 205 8.80 6.61 6.19
C LYS A 205 9.97 7.46 6.73
N GLU A 206 9.71 8.71 7.09
CA GLU A 206 10.74 9.61 7.64
C GLU A 206 11.26 9.11 9.00
N GLN A 207 10.38 8.65 9.87
CA GLN A 207 10.76 8.07 11.17
C GLN A 207 11.62 6.81 10.99
N LEU A 208 11.23 5.91 10.08
CA LEU A 208 12.02 4.72 9.75
C LEU A 208 13.40 5.09 9.20
N ARG A 209 13.46 6.05 8.27
CA ARG A 209 14.73 6.53 7.74
C ARG A 209 15.64 7.10 8.82
N ASN A 210 15.10 7.91 9.72
CA ASN A 210 15.87 8.50 10.82
C ASN A 210 16.36 7.41 11.79
N LYS A 211 15.51 6.45 12.14
CA LYS A 211 15.84 5.33 13.03
C LYS A 211 16.98 4.47 12.50
N PHE A 212 17.02 4.24 11.18
CA PHE A 212 18.00 3.37 10.52
C PHE A 212 19.01 4.14 9.65
N SER A 213 19.23 5.44 9.93
CA SER A 213 20.15 6.28 9.17
C SER A 213 21.64 5.96 9.39
N HIS A 214 21.98 5.28 10.49
CA HIS A 214 23.35 4.93 10.85
C HIS A 214 23.59 3.44 10.67
N PHE A 215 24.79 3.08 10.21
CA PHE A 215 25.17 1.68 9.99
C PHE A 215 25.00 0.80 11.24
N GLU A 216 25.31 1.33 12.41
CA GLU A 216 25.15 0.63 13.69
C GLU A 216 23.68 0.28 13.99
N SER A 217 22.74 1.11 13.59
CA SER A 217 21.30 0.85 13.78
C SER A 217 20.76 -0.27 12.86
N LEU A 218 21.44 -0.57 11.76
CA LEU A 218 21.05 -1.67 10.86
C LEU A 218 21.18 -3.06 11.54
N ALA A 219 22.07 -3.20 12.50
CA ALA A 219 22.19 -4.44 13.28
C ALA A 219 20.91 -4.75 14.08
N ALA A 220 20.13 -3.74 14.43
CA ALA A 220 18.85 -3.87 15.14
C ALA A 220 17.65 -4.13 14.21
N LEU A 221 17.85 -4.11 12.88
CA LEU A 221 16.75 -4.29 11.92
C LEU A 221 16.03 -5.64 12.06
N PRO A 222 16.71 -6.79 12.27
CA PRO A 222 16.02 -8.07 12.47
C PRO A 222 15.11 -8.08 13.71
N ASP A 223 15.58 -7.51 14.83
CA ASP A 223 14.80 -7.41 16.07
C ASP A 223 13.63 -6.45 15.91
N PHE A 224 13.82 -5.36 15.17
CA PHE A 224 12.75 -4.43 14.83
C PHE A 224 11.65 -5.09 13.98
N VAL A 225 12.05 -5.91 12.99
CA VAL A 225 11.10 -6.67 12.18
C VAL A 225 10.32 -7.66 13.03
N ASP A 226 10.99 -8.39 13.93
CA ASP A 226 10.33 -9.33 14.85
C ASP A 226 9.30 -8.64 15.75
N GLN A 227 9.64 -7.48 16.31
CA GLN A 227 8.71 -6.69 17.10
C GLN A 227 7.55 -6.15 16.24
N GLY A 228 7.85 -5.67 15.04
CA GLY A 228 6.84 -5.15 14.10
C GLY A 228 5.82 -6.21 13.70
N LEU A 229 6.27 -7.44 13.42
CA LEU A 229 5.41 -8.57 13.05
C LEU A 229 4.44 -9.02 14.16
N ASN A 230 4.65 -8.61 15.40
CA ASN A 230 3.66 -8.82 16.47
C ASN A 230 2.44 -7.89 16.36
N HIS A 231 2.52 -6.88 15.50
CA HIS A 231 1.50 -5.82 15.37
C HIS A 231 0.87 -5.75 13.98
N VAL A 232 1.43 -6.48 13.01
CA VAL A 232 0.94 -6.50 11.63
C VAL A 232 0.87 -7.94 11.12
N GLU A 233 -0.07 -8.20 10.22
CA GLU A 233 -0.13 -9.45 9.46
C GLU A 233 0.41 -9.21 8.06
N SER A 234 1.21 -10.14 7.54
CA SER A 234 1.76 -10.07 6.19
C SER A 234 1.82 -11.45 5.56
N ASP A 235 1.66 -11.49 4.24
CA ASP A 235 1.90 -12.69 3.43
C ASP A 235 3.38 -12.86 3.02
N MET A 236 4.25 -11.92 3.44
CA MET A 236 5.68 -11.99 3.19
C MET A 236 6.40 -12.84 4.25
N GLU A 237 7.39 -13.60 3.82
CA GLU A 237 8.33 -14.22 4.74
C GLU A 237 9.26 -13.17 5.38
N LYS A 238 9.73 -13.44 6.61
CA LYS A 238 10.64 -12.55 7.33
C LYS A 238 11.87 -12.14 6.51
N GLY A 239 12.45 -13.08 5.74
CA GLY A 239 13.59 -12.83 4.87
C GLY A 239 13.29 -11.82 3.77
N GLU A 240 12.09 -11.88 3.20
CA GLU A 240 11.62 -10.93 2.18
C GLU A 240 11.42 -9.54 2.78
N ILE A 241 10.80 -9.45 3.96
CA ILE A 241 10.61 -8.19 4.69
C ILE A 241 11.97 -7.53 4.96
N LEU A 242 12.93 -8.29 5.48
CA LEU A 242 14.29 -7.80 5.72
C LEU A 242 14.98 -7.33 4.43
N SER A 243 14.79 -8.04 3.32
CA SER A 243 15.32 -7.65 2.01
C SER A 243 14.72 -6.33 1.53
N VAL A 244 13.40 -6.15 1.65
CA VAL A 244 12.71 -4.91 1.26
C VAL A 244 13.15 -3.74 2.13
N LEU A 245 13.16 -3.90 3.45
CA LEU A 245 13.57 -2.85 4.37
C LEU A 245 15.04 -2.47 4.19
N SER A 246 15.93 -3.44 3.97
CA SER A 246 17.33 -3.17 3.64
C SER A 246 17.45 -2.35 2.36
N LYS A 247 16.68 -2.67 1.32
CA LYS A 247 16.66 -1.87 0.08
C LYS A 247 16.19 -0.43 0.34
N LEU A 248 15.17 -0.24 1.17
CA LEU A 248 14.66 1.10 1.53
C LEU A 248 15.71 1.92 2.30
N VAL A 249 16.58 1.28 3.07
CA VAL A 249 17.67 1.92 3.80
C VAL A 249 18.83 2.26 2.87
N PHE A 250 19.30 1.30 2.06
CA PHE A 250 20.45 1.50 1.16
C PHE A 250 20.11 2.35 -0.08
N TYR A 251 18.85 2.30 -0.53
CA TYR A 251 18.32 3.10 -1.63
C TYR A 251 17.17 3.98 -1.11
N PRO A 252 17.51 5.10 -0.45
CA PRO A 252 16.50 5.93 0.22
C PRO A 252 15.43 6.42 -0.75
N VAL A 253 14.19 6.34 -0.29
CA VAL A 253 13.04 6.87 -1.02
C VAL A 253 13.18 8.39 -1.12
N LYS A 254 13.29 8.89 -2.33
CA LYS A 254 13.45 10.31 -2.65
C LYS A 254 12.09 11.01 -2.68
N ASN A 255 11.12 10.37 -3.36
CA ASN A 255 9.80 10.95 -3.55
C ASN A 255 8.70 9.96 -3.18
N ILE A 256 7.60 10.48 -2.64
CA ILE A 256 6.33 9.76 -2.48
C ILE A 256 5.27 10.59 -3.20
N ASP A 257 4.68 10.03 -4.26
CA ASP A 257 3.54 10.63 -4.92
C ASP A 257 2.27 9.92 -4.45
N SER A 258 1.15 10.62 -4.44
CA SER A 258 -0.12 10.03 -4.02
C SER A 258 -1.24 10.31 -5.01
N LEU A 259 -2.10 9.31 -5.19
CA LEU A 259 -3.34 9.36 -5.95
C LEU A 259 -4.46 8.78 -5.10
N ARG A 260 -5.65 9.33 -5.23
CA ARG A 260 -6.86 8.75 -4.66
C ARG A 260 -7.79 8.29 -5.78
N ILE A 261 -8.36 7.11 -5.64
CA ILE A 261 -9.40 6.57 -6.52
C ILE A 261 -10.69 6.43 -5.68
N PRO A 262 -11.83 6.98 -6.17
CA PRO A 262 -12.05 7.64 -7.46
C PRO A 262 -11.41 9.05 -7.51
N VAL A 263 -10.98 9.44 -8.72
CA VAL A 263 -10.52 10.81 -8.97
C VAL A 263 -11.70 11.78 -8.93
N GLN A 264 -11.41 13.08 -8.80
CA GLN A 264 -12.45 14.09 -8.74
C GLN A 264 -13.35 14.06 -9.99
N ASN A 265 -14.66 14.17 -9.79
CA ASN A 265 -15.71 14.14 -10.84
C ASN A 265 -15.89 12.81 -11.56
N SER A 266 -15.20 11.74 -11.19
CA SER A 266 -15.33 10.41 -11.80
C SER A 266 -16.25 9.46 -11.04
N TYR A 267 -17.09 9.96 -10.15
CA TYR A 267 -18.04 9.17 -9.37
C TYR A 267 -19.32 9.95 -9.07
N VAL A 268 -20.36 9.21 -8.74
CA VAL A 268 -21.63 9.74 -8.22
C VAL A 268 -22.02 9.02 -6.94
N ASN A 269 -22.61 9.73 -5.98
CA ASN A 269 -23.16 9.12 -4.78
C ASN A 269 -24.48 8.42 -5.13
N LYS A 270 -24.56 7.12 -4.83
CA LYS A 270 -25.78 6.32 -4.99
C LYS A 270 -26.07 5.49 -3.75
N THR A 271 -27.28 5.01 -3.64
CA THR A 271 -27.69 4.08 -2.57
C THR A 271 -28.33 2.86 -3.21
N TYR A 272 -27.82 1.68 -2.88
CA TYR A 272 -28.38 0.40 -3.30
C TYR A 272 -28.95 -0.36 -2.11
N PRO A 273 -30.06 -1.09 -2.25
CA PRO A 273 -30.69 -1.81 -1.14
C PRO A 273 -29.76 -2.81 -0.42
N HIS A 274 -28.81 -3.40 -1.14
CA HIS A 274 -27.89 -4.40 -0.57
C HIS A 274 -26.55 -3.84 -0.09
N SER A 275 -26.11 -2.67 -0.60
CA SER A 275 -24.80 -2.08 -0.28
C SER A 275 -24.91 -0.80 0.54
N GLY A 276 -26.13 -0.21 0.66
CA GLY A 276 -26.29 1.12 1.25
C GLY A 276 -25.70 2.23 0.37
N ALA A 277 -25.19 3.29 0.99
CA ALA A 277 -24.57 4.41 0.28
C ALA A 277 -23.20 3.99 -0.28
N VAL A 278 -22.97 4.27 -1.58
CA VAL A 278 -21.76 3.90 -2.33
C VAL A 278 -21.27 5.06 -3.18
N LEU A 279 -20.02 4.98 -3.60
CA LEU A 279 -19.45 5.78 -4.68
C LEU A 279 -19.52 4.94 -5.97
N GLU A 280 -20.50 5.20 -6.83
CA GLU A 280 -20.54 4.57 -8.14
C GLU A 280 -19.53 5.27 -9.05
N ILE A 281 -18.45 4.55 -9.37
CA ILE A 281 -17.28 5.11 -10.05
C ILE A 281 -17.34 4.91 -11.56
N ASN A 282 -16.87 5.87 -12.34
CA ASN A 282 -16.51 5.67 -13.73
C ASN A 282 -15.20 4.88 -13.79
N LEU A 283 -15.31 3.57 -13.99
CA LEU A 283 -14.16 2.67 -13.91
C LEU A 283 -13.11 2.95 -14.98
N GLU A 284 -13.53 3.32 -16.20
CA GLU A 284 -12.62 3.59 -17.31
C GLU A 284 -11.76 4.85 -17.01
N GLU A 285 -12.41 5.95 -16.63
CA GLU A 285 -11.74 7.19 -16.29
C GLU A 285 -10.74 7.00 -15.11
N ASN A 286 -11.13 6.20 -14.13
CA ASN A 286 -10.26 5.90 -13.00
C ASN A 286 -9.07 4.99 -13.39
N ARG A 287 -9.25 4.06 -14.35
CA ARG A 287 -8.17 3.25 -14.90
C ARG A 287 -7.17 4.10 -15.71
N GLU A 288 -7.68 5.04 -16.51
CA GLU A 288 -6.82 5.97 -17.25
C GLU A 288 -6.00 6.85 -16.31
N ALA A 289 -6.65 7.48 -15.31
CA ALA A 289 -5.96 8.29 -14.31
C ALA A 289 -4.89 7.49 -13.55
N LEU A 290 -5.19 6.24 -13.21
CA LEU A 290 -4.27 5.33 -12.55
C LEU A 290 -3.08 4.98 -13.45
N LYS A 291 -3.32 4.62 -14.70
CA LYS A 291 -2.28 4.33 -15.70
C LYS A 291 -1.36 5.54 -15.89
N ASP A 292 -1.93 6.70 -16.06
CA ASP A 292 -1.19 7.95 -16.19
C ASP A 292 -0.32 8.24 -14.96
N PHE A 293 -0.87 8.05 -13.76
CA PHE A 293 -0.15 8.22 -12.51
C PHE A 293 1.02 7.25 -12.38
N LEU A 294 0.81 5.98 -12.73
CA LEU A 294 1.83 4.94 -12.62
C LEU A 294 2.96 5.12 -13.65
N LEU A 295 2.65 5.62 -14.86
CA LEU A 295 3.63 5.82 -15.93
C LEU A 295 4.42 7.13 -15.81
N LYS A 296 3.87 8.17 -15.17
CA LYS A 296 4.57 9.45 -15.03
C LYS A 296 5.77 9.31 -14.10
N PRO A 297 6.96 9.80 -14.50
CA PRO A 297 8.08 9.91 -13.57
C PRO A 297 7.70 10.85 -12.43
N SER A 298 8.13 10.52 -11.21
CA SER A 298 7.94 11.41 -10.06
C SER A 298 8.73 12.70 -10.29
N PRO A 299 8.11 13.87 -10.11
CA PRO A 299 8.82 15.13 -10.24
C PRO A 299 9.92 15.22 -9.18
N VAL A 300 11.12 15.57 -9.62
CA VAL A 300 12.26 15.82 -8.74
C VAL A 300 11.94 17.06 -7.90
N ASN A 301 11.88 16.93 -6.57
CA ASN A 301 11.60 17.98 -5.58
C ASN A 301 10.18 18.58 -5.64
N ARG A 302 9.21 17.93 -4.99
CA ARG A 302 8.07 18.64 -4.42
C ARG A 302 8.25 18.79 -2.91
N GLU A 303 8.41 20.01 -2.44
CA GLU A 303 8.08 20.35 -1.06
C GLU A 303 6.57 20.12 -0.91
N TYR A 304 6.20 19.22 -0.01
CA TYR A 304 4.80 18.99 0.33
C TYR A 304 4.32 20.15 1.20
N ASN A 305 3.61 21.10 0.61
CA ASN A 305 2.76 22.04 1.36
C ASN A 305 1.44 21.32 1.65
N TYR A 306 1.30 20.79 2.87
CA TYR A 306 0.08 20.22 3.42
C TYR A 306 -0.77 21.30 4.08
#